data_5bc01f71d94da588373563ae1df7caff
#
_entry.id   5bc01f71d94da588373563ae1df7caff
#
_cell.length_a   1.000
_cell.length_b   1.000
_cell.length_c   1.000
_cell.angle_alpha   90.00
_cell.angle_beta   90.00
_cell.angle_gamma   90.00
#
_symmetry.space_group_name_H-M   'P 1'
#
loop_
_entity.id
_entity.type
_entity.pdbx_description
1 polymer ?
#
loop_
_entity_poly.entity_id
_entity_poly.type
_entity_poly.pdbx_seq_one_letter_code
_entity_poly.pdbx_strand_id
1 'polypeptide(L)'
;TCALPISYTLICTDIDVDDDVQTLTLISNSHEIEADYVMYDFRSVKKQFPNVETLVITEMVIDVYVSNMMFPNLKQVVSKNKTHLSGGMLARKCNDGQAILQNVFCHSKDYVIDMAGITKIEDYAFEGCQSENIINTGDITSCSKKSFYGYPVLFNEQKYMNGVFTIDNRILVAVNDDNVVEIPRDINVAVDNLSFGEDDNKEVIIYDINQLRYIPGIKGKLTIKDTSYLTFLQMQDILNYACRVKELNIVDNPFYCTVNNAVFTKDKKVLVYFQNNIKGRYEIPEFRNFISSLY
;
A
#
# COMPACT_ATOMS: atom_id res chain seq x y z
N THR A 1 -20.49 -9.43 -36.18
CA THR A 1 -19.78 -8.26 -35.71
C THR A 1 -20.27 -8.00 -34.30
N CYS A 2 -19.50 -8.45 -33.29
CA CYS A 2 -19.71 -8.00 -31.90
C CYS A 2 -19.28 -6.53 -31.84
N ALA A 3 -20.23 -5.60 -31.78
CA ALA A 3 -19.92 -4.24 -31.39
C ALA A 3 -19.46 -4.26 -29.93
N LEU A 4 -18.31 -3.65 -29.64
CA LEU A 4 -17.88 -3.42 -28.27
C LEU A 4 -18.88 -2.46 -27.63
N PRO A 5 -19.27 -2.67 -26.36
CA PRO A 5 -20.17 -1.75 -25.68
C PRO A 5 -19.55 -0.34 -25.64
N ILE A 6 -20.34 0.66 -25.97
CA ILE A 6 -19.88 2.07 -25.93
C ILE A 6 -19.99 2.54 -24.48
N SER A 7 -18.86 2.93 -23.89
CA SER A 7 -18.82 3.54 -22.56
C SER A 7 -18.48 5.03 -22.67
N TYR A 8 -19.15 5.87 -21.89
CA TYR A 8 -18.87 7.30 -21.77
C TYR A 8 -18.42 7.63 -20.35
N THR A 9 -17.41 8.48 -20.24
CA THR A 9 -17.03 9.12 -18.99
C THR A 9 -17.66 10.50 -18.94
N LEU A 10 -18.54 10.73 -17.98
CA LEU A 10 -19.11 12.04 -17.68
C LEU A 10 -18.23 12.74 -16.64
N ILE A 11 -17.49 13.75 -17.08
CA ILE A 11 -16.73 14.63 -16.18
C ILE A 11 -17.70 15.69 -15.66
N CYS A 12 -18.03 15.59 -14.37
CA CYS A 12 -18.92 16.54 -13.71
C CYS A 12 -18.08 17.69 -13.16
N THR A 13 -18.35 18.90 -13.61
CA THR A 13 -17.69 20.12 -13.13
C THR A 13 -18.47 20.81 -12.02
N ASP A 14 -19.78 20.56 -11.96
CA ASP A 14 -20.69 21.08 -10.93
C ASP A 14 -21.84 20.10 -10.73
N ILE A 15 -22.43 20.14 -9.54
CA ILE A 15 -23.65 19.41 -9.20
C ILE A 15 -24.58 20.40 -8.49
N ASP A 16 -25.82 20.47 -8.98
CA ASP A 16 -26.92 21.17 -8.31
C ASP A 16 -27.79 20.13 -7.61
N VAL A 17 -27.78 20.16 -6.28
CA VAL A 17 -28.56 19.29 -5.40
C VAL A 17 -29.10 20.14 -4.27
N ASP A 18 -30.39 19.99 -3.99
CA ASP A 18 -31.03 20.67 -2.86
C ASP A 18 -30.33 20.32 -1.53
N ASP A 19 -30.17 21.28 -0.65
CA ASP A 19 -29.42 21.16 0.58
C ASP A 19 -30.01 20.12 1.57
N ASP A 20 -31.27 19.73 1.43
CA ASP A 20 -31.95 18.76 2.30
C ASP A 20 -31.91 17.31 1.77
N VAL A 21 -31.28 17.07 0.62
CA VAL A 21 -31.18 15.74 0.01
C VAL A 21 -30.32 14.80 0.85
N GLN A 22 -30.94 13.72 1.33
CA GLN A 22 -30.26 12.66 2.08
C GLN A 22 -29.84 11.47 1.20
N THR A 23 -30.50 11.29 0.06
CA THR A 23 -30.21 10.18 -0.87
C THR A 23 -29.92 10.73 -2.25
N LEU A 24 -28.71 10.50 -2.73
CA LEU A 24 -28.31 10.82 -4.10
C LEU A 24 -28.37 9.56 -4.96
N THR A 25 -29.08 9.61 -6.07
CA THR A 25 -29.18 8.49 -7.01
C THR A 25 -28.47 8.84 -8.31
N LEU A 26 -27.45 8.07 -8.66
CA LEU A 26 -26.76 8.16 -9.95
C LEU A 26 -27.52 7.30 -10.97
N ILE A 27 -28.03 7.95 -12.01
CA ILE A 27 -28.78 7.31 -13.08
C ILE A 27 -28.07 7.56 -14.42
N SER A 28 -28.15 6.61 -15.33
CA SER A 28 -27.84 6.89 -16.74
C SER A 28 -29.12 7.29 -17.45
N ASN A 29 -29.14 8.47 -18.07
CA ASN A 29 -30.21 8.85 -18.97
C ASN A 29 -29.88 8.33 -20.38
N SER A 30 -30.15 7.06 -20.62
CA SER A 30 -29.83 6.38 -21.87
C SER A 30 -30.55 6.92 -23.12
N HIS A 31 -31.58 7.81 -22.92
CA HIS A 31 -32.30 8.40 -24.04
C HIS A 31 -31.57 9.58 -24.70
N GLU A 32 -30.61 10.19 -23.98
CA GLU A 32 -29.84 11.34 -24.52
C GLU A 32 -28.41 10.94 -24.92
N ILE A 33 -27.91 9.78 -24.41
CA ILE A 33 -26.58 9.30 -24.67
C ILE A 33 -26.72 7.90 -25.25
N GLU A 34 -26.32 7.71 -26.50
CA GLU A 34 -26.21 6.37 -27.14
C GLU A 34 -25.07 5.54 -26.52
N ALA A 35 -25.16 5.31 -25.21
CA ALA A 35 -24.17 4.56 -24.44
C ALA A 35 -24.79 3.43 -23.67
N ASP A 36 -24.17 2.27 -23.75
CA ASP A 36 -24.58 1.10 -22.95
C ASP A 36 -24.22 1.29 -21.47
N TYR A 37 -23.18 2.09 -21.18
CA TYR A 37 -22.64 2.27 -19.84
C TYR A 37 -22.14 3.68 -19.61
N VAL A 38 -22.23 4.13 -18.36
CA VAL A 38 -21.80 5.47 -17.92
C VAL A 38 -20.81 5.35 -16.75
N MET A 39 -19.76 6.15 -16.81
CA MET A 39 -18.84 6.39 -15.69
C MET A 39 -18.99 7.84 -15.22
N TYR A 40 -19.12 8.06 -13.92
CA TYR A 40 -19.19 9.39 -13.33
C TYR A 40 -17.85 9.79 -12.72
N ASP A 41 -17.31 10.92 -13.12
CA ASP A 41 -16.10 11.51 -12.53
C ASP A 41 -16.43 12.86 -11.87
N PHE A 42 -16.54 12.84 -10.55
CA PHE A 42 -16.83 14.00 -9.72
C PHE A 42 -15.58 14.60 -9.05
N ARG A 43 -14.38 14.11 -9.35
CA ARG A 43 -13.15 14.57 -8.68
C ARG A 43 -12.86 16.06 -8.85
N SER A 44 -13.41 16.69 -9.88
CA SER A 44 -13.32 18.14 -10.10
C SER A 44 -14.31 18.96 -9.30
N VAL A 45 -15.35 18.33 -8.73
CA VAL A 45 -16.37 19.01 -7.93
C VAL A 45 -15.82 19.29 -6.54
N LYS A 46 -15.73 20.56 -6.16
CA LYS A 46 -15.22 20.99 -4.85
C LYS A 46 -16.31 21.20 -3.80
N LYS A 47 -17.58 21.20 -4.23
CA LYS A 47 -18.74 21.38 -3.34
C LYS A 47 -18.89 20.13 -2.45
N GLN A 48 -19.25 20.35 -1.19
CA GLN A 48 -19.59 19.28 -0.24
C GLN A 48 -21.09 19.17 -0.09
N PHE A 49 -21.58 17.96 0.10
CA PHE A 49 -22.98 17.63 0.32
C PHE A 49 -23.14 16.92 1.67
N PRO A 50 -23.11 17.66 2.80
CA PRO A 50 -23.05 17.07 4.13
C PRO A 50 -24.33 16.34 4.54
N ASN A 51 -25.46 16.60 3.88
CA ASN A 51 -26.72 15.94 4.19
C ASN A 51 -26.93 14.64 3.42
N VAL A 52 -26.08 14.33 2.41
CA VAL A 52 -26.17 13.07 1.69
C VAL A 52 -25.60 11.95 2.54
N GLU A 53 -26.47 11.04 2.96
CA GLU A 53 -26.15 9.86 3.77
C GLU A 53 -26.14 8.56 2.95
N THR A 54 -26.81 8.55 1.81
CA THR A 54 -26.94 7.37 0.94
C THR A 54 -26.63 7.72 -0.51
N LEU A 55 -25.73 6.95 -1.12
CA LEU A 55 -25.43 7.00 -2.54
C LEU A 55 -26.00 5.75 -3.23
N VAL A 56 -26.91 5.93 -4.17
CA VAL A 56 -27.50 4.85 -4.96
C VAL A 56 -26.89 4.83 -6.36
N ILE A 57 -26.30 3.70 -6.74
CA ILE A 57 -25.68 3.46 -8.05
C ILE A 57 -26.58 2.54 -8.85
N THR A 58 -27.14 3.03 -9.96
CA THR A 58 -28.08 2.26 -10.78
C THR A 58 -27.36 1.33 -11.77
N GLU A 59 -28.13 0.49 -12.47
CA GLU A 59 -27.63 -0.63 -13.26
C GLU A 59 -26.66 -0.23 -14.38
N MET A 60 -26.85 0.94 -14.99
CA MET A 60 -26.05 1.39 -16.13
C MET A 60 -24.77 2.16 -15.73
N VAL A 61 -24.59 2.44 -14.44
CA VAL A 61 -23.41 3.15 -13.94
C VAL A 61 -22.34 2.12 -13.57
N ILE A 62 -21.27 2.04 -14.36
CA ILE A 62 -20.21 1.03 -14.19
C ILE A 62 -19.04 1.49 -13.33
N ASP A 63 -18.85 2.80 -13.19
CA ASP A 63 -17.81 3.34 -12.32
C ASP A 63 -18.18 4.73 -11.80
N VAL A 64 -17.67 5.05 -10.60
CA VAL A 64 -17.91 6.33 -9.92
C VAL A 64 -16.61 6.78 -9.28
N TYR A 65 -16.11 7.93 -9.67
CA TYR A 65 -14.96 8.58 -9.06
C TYR A 65 -15.42 9.79 -8.25
N VAL A 66 -15.24 9.73 -6.95
CA VAL A 66 -15.68 10.75 -5.99
C VAL A 66 -14.61 10.96 -4.92
N SER A 67 -14.51 12.19 -4.37
CA SER A 67 -13.71 12.41 -3.16
C SER A 67 -14.51 12.03 -1.91
N ASN A 68 -13.87 11.45 -0.92
CA ASN A 68 -14.49 11.20 0.39
C ASN A 68 -15.09 12.49 0.99
N MET A 69 -14.39 13.61 0.79
CA MET A 69 -14.80 14.91 1.32
C MET A 69 -16.05 15.47 0.67
N MET A 70 -16.44 14.94 -0.50
CA MET A 70 -17.66 15.38 -1.18
C MET A 70 -18.93 15.00 -0.41
N PHE A 71 -18.91 13.81 0.20
CA PHE A 71 -20.03 13.29 1.02
C PHE A 71 -19.51 12.94 2.43
N PRO A 72 -19.22 13.96 3.28
CA PRO A 72 -18.54 13.73 4.55
C PRO A 72 -19.35 12.89 5.57
N ASN A 73 -20.67 12.82 5.39
CA ASN A 73 -21.56 12.06 6.27
C ASN A 73 -22.18 10.85 5.58
N LEU A 74 -21.62 10.37 4.47
CA LEU A 74 -22.13 9.20 3.78
C LEU A 74 -22.01 7.96 4.69
N LYS A 75 -23.11 7.24 4.84
CA LYS A 75 -23.22 6.03 5.66
C LYS A 75 -23.34 4.79 4.81
N GLN A 76 -23.91 4.90 3.60
CA GLN A 76 -24.28 3.75 2.80
C GLN A 76 -24.15 4.00 1.30
N VAL A 77 -23.58 3.01 0.61
CA VAL A 77 -23.66 2.85 -0.85
C VAL A 77 -24.64 1.72 -1.15
N VAL A 78 -25.65 1.98 -1.98
CA VAL A 78 -26.61 0.98 -2.45
C VAL A 78 -26.35 0.75 -3.94
N SER A 79 -25.75 -0.38 -4.27
CA SER A 79 -25.53 -0.77 -5.66
C SER A 79 -26.70 -1.60 -6.18
N LYS A 80 -27.30 -1.15 -7.28
CA LYS A 80 -28.31 -1.90 -8.04
C LYS A 80 -27.71 -2.63 -9.23
N ASN A 81 -26.39 -2.53 -9.41
CA ASN A 81 -25.65 -3.21 -10.47
C ASN A 81 -24.73 -4.30 -9.93
N LYS A 82 -24.03 -4.98 -10.83
CA LYS A 82 -23.06 -6.03 -10.47
C LYS A 82 -21.64 -5.50 -10.31
N THR A 83 -21.38 -4.23 -10.63
CA THR A 83 -20.04 -3.65 -10.69
C THR A 83 -19.58 -3.04 -9.37
N HIS A 84 -20.48 -2.78 -8.41
CA HIS A 84 -20.13 -2.25 -7.11
C HIS A 84 -20.67 -3.12 -5.97
N LEU A 85 -20.01 -3.03 -4.82
CA LEU A 85 -20.50 -3.59 -3.56
C LEU A 85 -21.49 -2.61 -2.91
N SER A 86 -22.54 -3.16 -2.28
CA SER A 86 -23.37 -2.37 -1.37
C SER A 86 -22.76 -2.44 0.03
N GLY A 87 -22.75 -1.30 0.75
CA GLY A 87 -22.19 -1.23 2.10
C GLY A 87 -21.82 0.18 2.50
N GLY A 88 -20.99 0.33 3.52
CA GLY A 88 -20.50 1.63 4.01
C GLY A 88 -19.33 2.21 3.19
N MET A 89 -18.88 1.54 2.14
CA MET A 89 -17.74 1.91 1.31
C MET A 89 -18.11 1.87 -0.16
N LEU A 90 -17.40 2.64 -0.97
CA LEU A 90 -17.45 2.51 -2.42
C LEU A 90 -16.34 1.53 -2.85
N ALA A 91 -16.75 0.37 -3.32
CA ALA A 91 -15.84 -0.65 -3.83
C ALA A 91 -16.36 -1.23 -5.14
N ARG A 92 -15.48 -1.31 -6.14
CA ARG A 92 -15.78 -1.84 -7.46
C ARG A 92 -15.38 -3.30 -7.56
N LYS A 93 -16.28 -4.15 -8.06
CA LYS A 93 -16.01 -5.56 -8.37
C LYS A 93 -15.26 -5.70 -9.68
N CYS A 94 -14.27 -6.56 -9.71
CA CYS A 94 -13.59 -7.00 -10.92
C CYS A 94 -14.22 -8.29 -11.47
N ASN A 95 -13.95 -8.60 -12.73
CA ASN A 95 -14.51 -9.79 -13.40
C ASN A 95 -14.04 -11.12 -12.79
N ASP A 96 -12.93 -11.11 -12.07
CA ASP A 96 -12.33 -12.27 -11.39
C ASP A 96 -12.88 -12.48 -9.96
N GLY A 97 -13.89 -11.71 -9.56
CA GLY A 97 -14.50 -11.76 -8.23
C GLY A 97 -13.79 -10.95 -7.16
N GLN A 98 -12.66 -10.33 -7.50
CA GLN A 98 -11.96 -9.40 -6.62
C GLN A 98 -12.70 -8.07 -6.50
N ALA A 99 -12.40 -7.30 -5.47
CA ALA A 99 -12.93 -5.95 -5.33
C ALA A 99 -11.81 -4.93 -5.08
N ILE A 100 -12.00 -3.74 -5.64
CA ILE A 100 -11.10 -2.60 -5.52
C ILE A 100 -11.79 -1.55 -4.67
N LEU A 101 -11.19 -1.19 -3.54
CA LEU A 101 -11.69 -0.13 -2.69
C LEU A 101 -11.34 1.23 -3.30
N GLN A 102 -12.36 2.03 -3.53
CA GLN A 102 -12.24 3.39 -4.06
C GLN A 102 -12.34 4.42 -2.93
N ASN A 103 -13.31 4.27 -2.02
CA ASN A 103 -13.56 5.22 -0.95
C ASN A 103 -14.12 4.55 0.30
N VAL A 104 -13.59 4.88 1.48
CA VAL A 104 -14.19 4.52 2.78
C VAL A 104 -15.03 5.64 3.37
N PHE A 105 -15.04 6.82 2.74
CA PHE A 105 -15.68 8.04 3.24
C PHE A 105 -15.19 8.49 4.63
N CYS A 106 -15.82 9.55 5.18
CA CYS A 106 -15.38 10.18 6.42
C CYS A 106 -16.05 9.56 7.67
N HIS A 107 -16.05 8.22 7.75
CA HIS A 107 -16.65 7.53 8.89
C HIS A 107 -16.03 7.93 10.24
N SER A 108 -16.88 7.91 11.28
CA SER A 108 -16.48 8.17 12.66
C SER A 108 -15.51 7.12 13.20
N LYS A 109 -14.88 7.43 14.35
CA LYS A 109 -13.91 6.53 14.99
C LYS A 109 -14.46 5.14 15.35
N ASP A 110 -15.75 5.07 15.66
CA ASP A 110 -16.39 3.83 16.09
C ASP A 110 -16.86 2.94 14.93
N TYR A 111 -16.79 3.44 13.71
CA TYR A 111 -17.20 2.67 12.54
C TYR A 111 -16.19 1.56 12.26
N VAL A 112 -16.70 0.35 11.94
CA VAL A 112 -15.84 -0.78 11.54
C VAL A 112 -15.77 -0.83 10.02
N ILE A 113 -14.55 -0.71 9.50
CA ILE A 113 -14.24 -0.86 8.07
C ILE A 113 -13.90 -2.33 7.84
N ASP A 114 -14.82 -3.06 7.23
CA ASP A 114 -14.63 -4.48 6.89
C ASP A 114 -14.07 -4.59 5.46
N MET A 115 -12.84 -5.07 5.35
CA MET A 115 -12.10 -5.19 4.09
C MET A 115 -12.24 -6.58 3.43
N ALA A 116 -13.16 -7.42 3.91
CA ALA A 116 -13.35 -8.75 3.34
C ALA A 116 -13.61 -8.70 1.82
N GLY A 117 -12.81 -9.45 1.06
CA GLY A 117 -12.88 -9.50 -0.40
C GLY A 117 -12.28 -8.29 -1.13
N ILE A 118 -11.75 -7.30 -0.41
CA ILE A 118 -10.99 -6.20 -1.01
C ILE A 118 -9.56 -6.67 -1.28
N THR A 119 -9.12 -6.55 -2.52
CA THR A 119 -7.77 -6.97 -2.94
C THR A 119 -6.84 -5.81 -3.26
N LYS A 120 -7.41 -4.65 -3.56
CA LYS A 120 -6.65 -3.43 -3.88
C LYS A 120 -7.27 -2.20 -3.22
N ILE A 121 -6.42 -1.26 -2.77
CA ILE A 121 -6.82 0.05 -2.27
C ILE A 121 -6.32 1.13 -3.23
N GLU A 122 -7.23 1.96 -3.74
CA GLU A 122 -6.91 3.05 -4.66
C GLU A 122 -6.43 4.32 -3.95
N ASP A 123 -5.95 5.29 -4.73
CA ASP A 123 -5.51 6.58 -4.21
C ASP A 123 -6.66 7.31 -3.50
N TYR A 124 -6.34 7.96 -2.39
CA TYR A 124 -7.25 8.77 -1.56
C TYR A 124 -8.42 7.99 -0.92
N ALA A 125 -8.38 6.66 -0.93
CA ALA A 125 -9.47 5.84 -0.40
C ALA A 125 -9.79 6.13 1.07
N PHE A 126 -8.79 6.52 1.87
CA PHE A 126 -8.92 6.82 3.30
C PHE A 126 -8.91 8.32 3.64
N GLU A 127 -8.97 9.22 2.64
CA GLU A 127 -8.97 10.65 2.88
C GLU A 127 -10.11 11.07 3.82
N GLY A 128 -9.77 11.75 4.93
CA GLY A 128 -10.74 12.26 5.91
C GLY A 128 -11.40 11.21 6.81
N CYS A 129 -11.14 9.91 6.62
CA CYS A 129 -11.69 8.85 7.45
C CYS A 129 -11.15 8.93 8.87
N GLN A 130 -12.04 8.87 9.89
CA GLN A 130 -11.65 8.92 11.31
C GLN A 130 -11.57 7.53 11.94
N SER A 131 -12.10 6.49 11.28
CA SER A 131 -12.09 5.14 11.83
C SER A 131 -10.68 4.55 11.86
N GLU A 132 -10.36 3.92 12.97
CA GLU A 132 -9.15 3.11 13.17
C GLU A 132 -9.46 1.60 13.17
N ASN A 133 -10.75 1.24 13.14
CA ASN A 133 -11.23 -0.14 13.25
C ASN A 133 -11.30 -0.78 11.85
N ILE A 134 -10.14 -1.18 11.31
CA ILE A 134 -10.03 -1.83 10.02
C ILE A 134 -9.79 -3.31 10.24
N ILE A 135 -10.66 -4.16 9.69
CA ILE A 135 -10.62 -5.62 9.87
C ILE A 135 -10.63 -6.36 8.52
N ASN A 136 -10.31 -7.66 8.56
CA ASN A 136 -10.36 -8.58 7.41
C ASN A 136 -9.45 -8.15 6.23
N THR A 137 -8.25 -7.67 6.53
CA THR A 137 -7.30 -7.17 5.53
C THR A 137 -6.56 -8.29 4.77
N GLY A 138 -6.89 -9.55 5.02
CA GLY A 138 -6.16 -10.72 4.54
C GLY A 138 -6.05 -10.84 3.02
N ASP A 139 -7.07 -10.37 2.29
CA ASP A 139 -7.15 -10.47 0.84
C ASP A 139 -6.41 -9.34 0.09
N ILE A 140 -5.96 -8.29 0.81
CA ILE A 140 -5.30 -7.14 0.20
C ILE A 140 -3.93 -7.54 -0.31
N THR A 141 -3.69 -7.28 -1.60
CA THR A 141 -2.44 -7.59 -2.31
C THR A 141 -1.70 -6.33 -2.79
N SER A 142 -2.39 -5.19 -2.85
CA SER A 142 -1.76 -3.93 -3.27
C SER A 142 -2.47 -2.70 -2.70
N CYS A 143 -1.67 -1.66 -2.44
CA CYS A 143 -2.11 -0.34 -2.01
C CYS A 143 -1.44 0.71 -2.89
N SER A 144 -2.23 1.57 -3.53
CA SER A 144 -1.70 2.65 -4.35
C SER A 144 -0.90 3.66 -3.50
N LYS A 145 -0.01 4.39 -4.14
CA LYS A 145 0.91 5.35 -3.48
C LYS A 145 0.22 6.34 -2.53
N LYS A 146 -1.01 6.76 -2.85
CA LYS A 146 -1.76 7.74 -2.08
C LYS A 146 -3.00 7.16 -1.41
N SER A 147 -3.08 5.83 -1.23
CA SER A 147 -4.27 5.18 -0.63
C SER A 147 -4.68 5.79 0.70
N PHE A 148 -3.71 6.16 1.52
CA PHE A 148 -3.92 6.73 2.86
C PHE A 148 -3.58 8.22 2.94
N TYR A 149 -3.46 8.91 1.80
CA TYR A 149 -3.24 10.36 1.81
C TYR A 149 -4.44 11.08 2.43
N GLY A 150 -4.16 12.00 3.37
CA GLY A 150 -5.23 12.71 4.09
C GLY A 150 -5.97 11.85 5.13
N TYR A 151 -5.47 10.66 5.48
CA TYR A 151 -5.97 9.84 6.58
C TYR A 151 -5.48 10.43 7.92
N PRO A 152 -6.39 11.02 8.74
CA PRO A 152 -5.99 11.81 9.92
C PRO A 152 -5.23 11.01 10.97
N VAL A 153 -5.43 9.71 11.02
CA VAL A 153 -4.78 8.81 12.00
C VAL A 153 -3.26 8.78 11.82
N LEU A 154 -2.76 9.02 10.60
CA LEU A 154 -1.32 9.07 10.31
C LEU A 154 -0.60 10.24 10.99
N PHE A 155 -1.31 11.29 11.41
CA PHE A 155 -0.71 12.42 12.13
C PHE A 155 -0.56 12.16 13.64
N ASN A 156 -1.03 11.01 14.13
CA ASN A 156 -0.89 10.62 15.52
C ASN A 156 0.39 9.77 15.70
N GLU A 157 1.47 10.40 16.15
CA GLU A 157 2.77 9.74 16.37
C GLU A 157 2.68 8.56 17.34
N GLN A 158 1.74 8.55 18.28
CA GLN A 158 1.54 7.45 19.23
C GLN A 158 1.07 6.15 18.58
N LYS A 159 0.63 6.21 17.33
CA LYS A 159 0.22 5.05 16.52
C LYS A 159 1.37 4.37 15.79
N TYR A 160 2.54 5.02 15.77
CA TYR A 160 3.73 4.42 15.19
C TYR A 160 4.39 3.48 16.20
N MET A 161 4.55 2.24 15.83
CA MET A 161 5.28 1.24 16.62
C MET A 161 6.61 0.95 15.95
N ASN A 162 7.71 1.13 16.68
CA ASN A 162 9.06 0.93 16.14
C ASN A 162 9.31 1.68 14.82
N GLY A 163 8.81 2.91 14.73
CA GLY A 163 9.02 3.77 13.57
C GLY A 163 8.08 3.52 12.39
N VAL A 164 7.10 2.61 12.48
CA VAL A 164 6.15 2.31 11.41
C VAL A 164 4.70 2.41 11.84
N PHE A 165 3.84 2.85 10.93
CA PHE A 165 2.39 2.73 11.05
C PHE A 165 1.91 1.58 10.16
N THR A 166 1.16 0.66 10.77
CA THR A 166 0.63 -0.51 10.09
C THR A 166 -0.87 -0.67 10.34
N ILE A 167 -1.55 -1.30 9.40
CA ILE A 167 -2.92 -1.74 9.57
C ILE A 167 -2.90 -3.26 9.74
N ASP A 168 -3.53 -3.75 10.83
CA ASP A 168 -3.66 -5.17 11.15
C ASP A 168 -2.31 -5.93 11.17
N ASN A 169 -1.20 -5.24 11.43
CA ASN A 169 0.18 -5.72 11.32
C ASN A 169 0.53 -6.36 9.95
N ARG A 170 -0.26 -6.13 8.92
CA ARG A 170 -0.14 -6.74 7.60
C ARG A 170 0.18 -5.75 6.49
N ILE A 171 -0.36 -4.54 6.60
CA ILE A 171 -0.18 -3.48 5.61
C ILE A 171 0.73 -2.41 6.19
N LEU A 172 1.88 -2.20 5.59
CA LEU A 172 2.80 -1.11 5.93
C LEU A 172 2.34 0.17 5.21
N VAL A 173 1.89 1.15 5.99
CA VAL A 173 1.25 2.37 5.47
C VAL A 173 2.19 3.56 5.48
N ALA A 174 2.92 3.75 6.57
CA ALA A 174 3.81 4.90 6.73
C ALA A 174 5.01 4.57 7.60
N VAL A 175 6.05 5.38 7.46
CA VAL A 175 7.28 5.35 8.25
C VAL A 175 7.50 6.75 8.79
N ASN A 176 7.84 6.87 10.07
CA ASN A 176 8.19 8.15 10.69
C ASN A 176 9.69 8.48 10.55
N ASP A 177 10.12 9.57 11.16
CA ASP A 177 11.51 10.04 11.11
C ASP A 177 12.42 9.43 12.18
N ASP A 178 12.00 8.37 12.87
CA ASP A 178 12.85 7.68 13.84
C ASP A 178 14.13 7.14 13.17
N ASN A 179 15.25 7.20 13.92
CA ASN A 179 16.53 6.70 13.44
C ASN A 179 16.55 5.17 13.26
N VAL A 180 15.68 4.46 13.96
CA VAL A 180 15.53 3.00 13.85
C VAL A 180 14.10 2.67 13.51
N VAL A 181 13.93 1.94 12.42
CA VAL A 181 12.64 1.50 11.90
C VAL A 181 12.65 -0.02 11.83
N GLU A 182 11.68 -0.66 12.45
CA GLU A 182 11.56 -2.10 12.50
C GLU A 182 10.28 -2.56 11.79
N ILE A 183 10.44 -3.33 10.71
CA ILE A 183 9.30 -3.82 9.90
C ILE A 183 8.73 -5.08 10.57
N PRO A 184 7.46 -5.11 10.98
CA PRO A 184 6.84 -6.28 11.57
C PRO A 184 6.92 -7.52 10.67
N ARG A 185 7.04 -8.71 11.26
CA ARG A 185 7.22 -9.99 10.52
C ARG A 185 6.09 -10.29 9.54
N ASP A 186 4.85 -9.95 9.93
CA ASP A 186 3.64 -10.35 9.23
C ASP A 186 3.25 -9.38 8.09
N ILE A 187 4.09 -8.37 7.82
CA ILE A 187 3.87 -7.46 6.69
C ILE A 187 3.92 -8.24 5.38
N ASN A 188 2.85 -8.16 4.61
CA ASN A 188 2.74 -8.78 3.30
C ASN A 188 2.35 -7.81 2.19
N VAL A 189 2.00 -6.57 2.54
CA VAL A 189 1.68 -5.49 1.60
C VAL A 189 2.25 -4.18 2.14
N ALA A 190 2.71 -3.29 1.26
CA ALA A 190 3.04 -1.91 1.58
C ALA A 190 2.41 -0.96 0.57
N VAL A 191 2.23 0.28 0.98
CA VAL A 191 1.87 1.36 0.06
C VAL A 191 2.96 1.53 -0.98
N ASP A 192 2.58 1.67 -2.25
CA ASP A 192 3.51 1.84 -3.36
C ASP A 192 4.44 3.04 -3.15
N ASN A 193 5.73 2.85 -3.40
CA ASN A 193 6.77 3.87 -3.27
C ASN A 193 6.83 4.51 -1.86
N LEU A 194 6.67 3.71 -0.82
CA LEU A 194 6.86 4.14 0.55
C LEU A 194 8.27 4.73 0.74
N SER A 195 8.36 5.90 1.36
CA SER A 195 9.63 6.57 1.59
C SER A 195 10.19 6.25 2.98
N PHE A 196 11.45 5.86 3.04
CA PHE A 196 12.20 5.68 4.28
C PHE A 196 13.10 6.88 4.61
N GLY A 197 12.93 7.97 3.88
CA GLY A 197 13.79 9.14 3.98
C GLY A 197 15.15 8.96 3.29
N GLU A 198 15.90 10.05 3.20
CA GLU A 198 17.23 10.07 2.59
C GLU A 198 18.37 10.09 3.63
N ASP A 199 18.05 9.85 4.91
CA ASP A 199 19.01 9.90 5.99
C ASP A 199 19.94 8.67 5.96
N ASP A 200 21.23 8.92 5.78
CA ASP A 200 22.29 7.90 5.79
C ASP A 200 22.52 7.26 7.18
N ASN A 201 21.88 7.78 8.23
CA ASN A 201 22.00 7.25 9.58
C ASN A 201 20.79 6.39 9.99
N LYS A 202 19.72 6.40 9.20
CA LYS A 202 18.53 5.59 9.49
C LYS A 202 18.86 4.10 9.37
N GLU A 203 18.54 3.33 10.41
CA GLU A 203 18.60 1.86 10.40
C GLU A 203 17.21 1.29 10.11
N VAL A 204 17.12 0.39 9.14
CA VAL A 204 15.91 -0.39 8.87
C VAL A 204 16.17 -1.86 9.20
N ILE A 205 15.31 -2.42 10.04
CA ILE A 205 15.39 -3.80 10.51
C ILE A 205 14.28 -4.61 9.85
N ILE A 206 14.63 -5.74 9.25
CA ILE A 206 13.68 -6.70 8.67
C ILE A 206 13.89 -8.09 9.25
N TYR A 207 12.84 -8.90 9.27
CA TYR A 207 12.82 -10.26 9.81
C TYR A 207 12.64 -11.35 8.77
N ASP A 208 12.27 -10.97 7.55
CA ASP A 208 12.13 -11.85 6.39
C ASP A 208 12.72 -11.13 5.18
N ILE A 209 13.55 -11.83 4.44
CA ILE A 209 14.22 -11.28 3.27
C ILE A 209 13.22 -10.79 2.20
N ASN A 210 12.04 -11.40 2.12
CA ASN A 210 10.99 -10.97 1.20
C ASN A 210 10.44 -9.57 1.52
N GLN A 211 10.70 -9.04 2.73
CA GLN A 211 10.33 -7.67 3.11
C GLN A 211 11.15 -6.61 2.36
N LEU A 212 12.30 -6.99 1.76
CA LEU A 212 13.10 -6.06 0.94
C LEU A 212 12.27 -5.37 -0.16
N ARG A 213 11.30 -6.06 -0.73
CA ARG A 213 10.40 -5.51 -1.76
C ARG A 213 9.57 -4.31 -1.27
N TYR A 214 9.37 -4.18 0.04
CA TYR A 214 8.55 -3.10 0.64
C TYR A 214 9.37 -1.89 1.08
N ILE A 215 10.70 -1.98 1.02
CA ILE A 215 11.61 -0.96 1.55
C ILE A 215 12.56 -0.39 0.48
N PRO A 216 12.04 0.14 -0.64
CA PRO A 216 12.90 0.67 -1.69
C PRO A 216 13.67 1.89 -1.22
N GLY A 217 14.93 1.99 -1.65
CA GLY A 217 15.69 3.24 -1.53
C GLY A 217 16.32 3.56 -0.18
N ILE A 218 16.50 2.58 0.71
CA ILE A 218 17.27 2.78 1.95
C ILE A 218 18.70 3.16 1.59
N LYS A 219 19.22 4.22 2.24
CA LYS A 219 20.63 4.66 2.10
C LYS A 219 21.46 4.34 3.34
N GLY A 220 20.88 4.34 4.51
CA GLY A 220 21.54 4.15 5.78
C GLY A 220 21.96 2.70 6.05
N LYS A 221 21.51 2.13 7.15
CA LYS A 221 21.83 0.79 7.58
C LYS A 221 20.66 -0.16 7.34
N LEU A 222 20.95 -1.34 6.79
CA LEU A 222 20.00 -2.44 6.68
C LEU A 222 20.43 -3.59 7.61
N THR A 223 19.57 -3.93 8.55
CA THR A 223 19.77 -5.07 9.46
C THR A 223 18.74 -6.15 9.15
N ILE A 224 19.24 -7.34 8.80
CA ILE A 224 18.45 -8.51 8.44
C ILE A 224 18.51 -9.51 9.60
N LYS A 225 17.38 -9.77 10.24
CA LYS A 225 17.20 -10.75 11.33
C LYS A 225 16.48 -12.02 10.85
N ASP A 226 16.61 -12.33 9.58
CA ASP A 226 16.07 -13.57 8.99
C ASP A 226 16.93 -14.76 9.42
N THR A 227 16.30 -15.77 10.04
CA THR A 227 16.98 -16.97 10.54
C THR A 227 16.93 -18.14 9.55
N SER A 228 16.30 -17.96 8.40
CA SER A 228 16.20 -19.00 7.38
C SER A 228 17.49 -19.19 6.58
N TYR A 229 17.60 -20.33 5.90
CA TYR A 229 18.60 -20.50 4.87
C TYR A 229 18.20 -19.69 3.64
N LEU A 230 19.05 -18.76 3.23
CA LEU A 230 18.80 -17.88 2.10
C LEU A 230 19.16 -18.60 0.80
N THR A 231 18.22 -18.71 -0.09
CA THR A 231 18.45 -19.23 -1.45
C THR A 231 19.34 -18.29 -2.26
N PHE A 232 19.89 -18.77 -3.36
CA PHE A 232 20.70 -17.95 -4.26
C PHE A 232 19.94 -16.71 -4.77
N LEU A 233 18.65 -16.85 -5.11
CA LEU A 233 17.82 -15.73 -5.56
C LEU A 233 17.62 -14.70 -4.45
N GLN A 234 17.29 -15.12 -3.24
CA GLN A 234 17.16 -14.22 -2.09
C GLN A 234 18.48 -13.52 -1.76
N MET A 235 19.59 -14.22 -1.91
CA MET A 235 20.90 -13.60 -1.74
C MET A 235 21.15 -12.54 -2.83
N GLN A 236 20.76 -12.78 -4.09
CA GLN A 236 20.84 -11.76 -5.15
C GLN A 236 19.98 -10.54 -4.83
N ASP A 237 18.79 -10.72 -4.25
CA ASP A 237 17.95 -9.60 -3.82
C ASP A 237 18.66 -8.76 -2.75
N ILE A 238 19.26 -9.41 -1.72
CA ILE A 238 20.11 -8.70 -0.75
C ILE A 238 21.19 -7.89 -1.46
N LEU A 239 21.84 -8.48 -2.47
CA LEU A 239 22.94 -7.84 -3.20
C LEU A 239 22.49 -6.57 -3.93
N ASN A 240 21.32 -6.63 -4.58
CA ASN A 240 20.75 -5.50 -5.30
C ASN A 240 20.41 -4.32 -4.36
N TYR A 241 20.04 -4.61 -3.12
CA TYR A 241 19.81 -3.61 -2.09
C TYR A 241 21.10 -3.17 -1.38
N ALA A 242 21.98 -4.12 -1.07
CA ALA A 242 23.21 -3.87 -0.35
C ALA A 242 24.15 -2.88 -1.05
N CYS A 243 24.10 -2.79 -2.39
CA CYS A 243 24.91 -1.81 -3.12
C CYS A 243 24.46 -0.35 -2.88
N ARG A 244 23.30 -0.13 -2.28
CA ARG A 244 22.71 1.19 -2.04
C ARG A 244 22.80 1.64 -0.59
N VAL A 245 22.93 0.69 0.35
CA VAL A 245 23.01 1.00 1.78
C VAL A 245 24.44 1.28 2.21
N LYS A 246 24.61 2.12 3.22
CA LYS A 246 25.91 2.44 3.82
C LYS A 246 26.47 1.27 4.61
N GLU A 247 25.59 0.53 5.30
CA GLU A 247 25.95 -0.61 6.15
C GLU A 247 24.94 -1.75 6.00
N LEU A 248 25.43 -2.97 5.82
CA LEU A 248 24.63 -4.19 5.79
C LEU A 248 25.01 -5.08 6.98
N ASN A 249 24.00 -5.50 7.75
CA ASN A 249 24.15 -6.46 8.83
C ASN A 249 23.20 -7.65 8.66
N ILE A 250 23.71 -8.87 8.81
CA ILE A 250 22.92 -10.10 8.99
C ILE A 250 23.17 -10.57 10.41
N VAL A 251 22.11 -10.53 11.23
CA VAL A 251 22.19 -10.81 12.67
C VAL A 251 21.37 -12.05 13.01
N ASP A 252 21.86 -12.85 13.94
CA ASP A 252 21.19 -14.06 14.45
C ASP A 252 20.87 -15.13 13.40
N ASN A 253 21.41 -15.01 12.18
CA ASN A 253 21.27 -16.04 11.16
C ASN A 253 22.23 -17.22 11.47
N PRO A 254 21.75 -18.48 11.46
CA PRO A 254 22.59 -19.65 11.75
C PRO A 254 23.55 -20.00 10.61
N PHE A 255 23.32 -19.51 9.39
CA PHE A 255 24.08 -19.87 8.18
C PHE A 255 25.04 -18.78 7.72
N TYR A 256 24.71 -17.50 7.99
CA TYR A 256 25.42 -16.35 7.46
C TYR A 256 25.76 -15.33 8.55
N CYS A 257 26.79 -14.54 8.29
CA CYS A 257 27.13 -13.35 9.09
C CYS A 257 27.74 -12.27 8.20
N THR A 258 27.74 -11.05 8.68
CA THR A 258 28.41 -9.91 8.04
C THR A 258 29.67 -9.54 8.80
N VAL A 259 30.72 -9.19 8.07
CA VAL A 259 31.96 -8.62 8.59
C VAL A 259 32.36 -7.49 7.66
N ASN A 260 32.40 -6.25 8.15
CA ASN A 260 32.78 -5.06 7.37
C ASN A 260 32.01 -4.97 6.03
N ASN A 261 30.69 -5.10 6.08
CA ASN A 261 29.79 -5.05 4.91
C ASN A 261 29.99 -6.19 3.89
N ALA A 262 30.71 -7.23 4.23
CA ALA A 262 30.79 -8.44 3.43
C ALA A 262 30.00 -9.57 4.11
N VAL A 263 29.33 -10.38 3.31
CA VAL A 263 28.56 -11.54 3.77
C VAL A 263 29.38 -12.80 3.66
N PHE A 264 29.45 -13.55 4.74
CA PHE A 264 30.15 -14.81 4.86
C PHE A 264 29.22 -15.92 5.35
N THR A 265 29.61 -17.17 5.10
CA THR A 265 29.05 -18.30 5.86
C THR A 265 29.32 -18.08 7.35
N LYS A 266 28.50 -18.69 8.22
CA LYS A 266 28.60 -18.49 9.69
C LYS A 266 29.97 -18.89 10.27
N ASP A 267 30.58 -19.92 9.71
CA ASP A 267 31.93 -20.37 10.05
C ASP A 267 33.02 -19.50 9.42
N LYS A 268 32.66 -18.47 8.68
CA LYS A 268 33.54 -17.52 7.99
C LYS A 268 34.51 -18.13 6.98
N LYS A 269 34.21 -19.32 6.47
CA LYS A 269 35.11 -20.00 5.50
C LYS A 269 34.84 -19.61 4.06
N VAL A 270 33.64 -19.12 3.76
CA VAL A 270 33.22 -18.75 2.41
C VAL A 270 32.75 -17.32 2.40
N LEU A 271 33.35 -16.51 1.55
CA LEU A 271 32.86 -15.19 1.19
C LEU A 271 31.68 -15.36 0.21
N VAL A 272 30.49 -14.98 0.64
CA VAL A 272 29.26 -15.09 -0.17
C VAL A 272 29.07 -13.83 -1.02
N TYR A 273 29.36 -12.66 -0.43
CA TYR A 273 29.19 -11.38 -1.10
C TYR A 273 30.08 -10.30 -0.51
N PHE A 274 30.50 -9.39 -1.40
CA PHE A 274 31.29 -8.22 -1.07
C PHE A 274 30.63 -6.94 -1.64
N GLN A 275 30.43 -5.93 -0.80
CA GLN A 275 29.78 -4.69 -1.21
C GLN A 275 30.71 -3.82 -2.09
N ASN A 276 30.26 -3.47 -3.29
CA ASN A 276 31.08 -2.75 -4.29
C ASN A 276 31.43 -1.30 -3.92
N ASN A 277 30.79 -0.70 -2.90
CA ASN A 277 31.03 0.68 -2.52
C ASN A 277 32.16 0.87 -1.49
N ILE A 278 32.83 -0.19 -1.07
CA ILE A 278 33.96 -0.11 -0.16
C ILE A 278 35.15 0.50 -0.90
N LYS A 279 35.51 1.72 -0.51
CA LYS A 279 36.70 2.40 -1.02
C LYS A 279 37.90 2.00 -0.13
N GLY A 280 38.96 1.49 -0.74
CA GLY A 280 40.20 1.17 -0.03
C GLY A 280 40.61 -0.31 -0.10
N ARG A 281 41.64 -0.65 0.67
CA ARG A 281 42.13 -2.04 0.78
C ARG A 281 41.26 -2.79 1.78
N TYR A 282 40.54 -3.80 1.31
CA TYR A 282 39.81 -4.71 2.17
C TYR A 282 40.76 -5.82 2.63
N GLU A 283 40.98 -5.94 3.92
CA GLU A 283 41.71 -7.10 4.47
C GLU A 283 40.70 -8.25 4.61
N ILE A 284 40.82 -9.23 3.72
CA ILE A 284 40.08 -10.48 3.85
C ILE A 284 40.60 -11.18 5.11
N PRO A 285 39.74 -11.45 6.10
CA PRO A 285 40.15 -12.26 7.24
C PRO A 285 40.78 -13.57 6.74
N GLU A 286 41.75 -14.17 7.47
CA GLU A 286 42.44 -15.40 7.04
C GLU A 286 41.47 -16.53 6.73
N PHE A 287 41.10 -16.69 5.45
CA PHE A 287 40.20 -17.73 4.95
C PHE A 287 40.96 -18.68 4.03
N ARG A 288 40.77 -19.94 4.27
CA ARG A 288 41.54 -20.98 3.54
C ARG A 288 40.88 -21.43 2.23
N ASN A 289 39.64 -21.03 1.92
CA ASN A 289 38.97 -21.45 0.68
C ASN A 289 38.14 -20.34 0.05
N PHE A 290 38.45 -19.99 -1.19
CA PHE A 290 37.62 -19.14 -2.05
C PHE A 290 36.80 -20.04 -2.98
N ILE A 291 35.50 -19.83 -3.07
CA ILE A 291 34.72 -20.32 -4.21
C ILE A 291 34.74 -19.24 -5.28
N SER A 292 35.60 -19.40 -6.27
CA SER A 292 35.62 -18.63 -7.50
C SER A 292 34.59 -19.23 -8.45
N SER A 293 33.32 -18.82 -8.37
CA SER A 293 32.34 -19.05 -9.44
C SER A 293 31.14 -18.15 -9.28
N LEU A 294 31.27 -16.92 -9.69
CA LEU A 294 30.15 -16.07 -10.03
C LEU A 294 30.52 -15.39 -11.35
N TYR A 295 30.21 -16.06 -12.44
CA TYR A 295 30.04 -15.46 -13.77
C TYR A 295 28.56 -15.35 -14.07
#